data_a250ff6a1c6c46a258d30eb554851d1c
#
_entry.id   a250ff6a1c6c46a258d30eb554851d1c
#
_cell.length_a   1.000
_cell.length_b   1.000
_cell.length_c   1.000
_cell.angle_alpha   90.00
_cell.angle_beta   90.00
_cell.angle_gamma   90.00
#
_symmetry.space_group_name_H-M   'P 1'
#
loop_
_entity.id
_entity.type
_entity.pdbx_description
1 polymer ?
#
loop_
_entity_poly.entity_id
_entity_poly.type
_entity_poly.pdbx_seq_one_letter_code
_entity_poly.pdbx_strand_id
1 'polypeptide(L)'
;MTADAPPTYSVSQLNSAIGSLLDRGFAPRFLVQATASRPQIKKGHLWLTLTDGDASITAVAWASKVQQLDYVPADGDGVTVVGKLNFWGARASLAVQILDVRPSLTTVPVSYTHLRAHET
;
A
#
# COMPACT_ATOMS: atom_id res chain seq x y z
N MET A 1 23.50 33.51 8.87
CA MET A 1 23.35 32.79 8.46
C MET A 1 22.49 32.81 7.63
N THR A 2 22.46 32.81 7.05
CA THR A 2 21.78 32.85 6.22
C THR A 2 21.21 31.86 5.86
N ALA A 3 21.16 31.19 6.43
CA ALA A 3 20.59 30.06 6.22
C ALA A 3 19.22 30.09 5.98
N ASP A 4 18.72 31.12 5.84
CA ASP A 4 17.32 31.25 5.64
C ASP A 4 16.89 31.05 4.23
N ALA A 5 17.81 31.01 3.30
CA ALA A 5 17.44 30.76 1.92
C ALA A 5 17.02 29.29 1.76
N PRO A 6 15.85 29.03 1.20
CA PRO A 6 15.44 27.65 0.98
C PRO A 6 16.32 26.99 -0.05
N PRO A 7 16.52 25.67 0.05
CA PRO A 7 17.29 24.95 -0.95
C PRO A 7 16.57 24.95 -2.29
N THR A 8 17.36 24.87 -3.35
CA THR A 8 16.83 24.82 -4.71
C THR A 8 17.03 23.44 -5.30
N TYR A 9 15.98 22.85 -5.86
CA TYR A 9 16.02 21.51 -6.45
C TYR A 9 15.55 21.56 -7.90
N SER A 10 16.15 20.74 -8.73
CA SER A 10 15.46 20.30 -9.95
C SER A 10 14.38 19.30 -9.55
N VAL A 11 13.48 18.98 -10.46
CA VAL A 11 12.43 17.99 -10.16
C VAL A 11 13.06 16.63 -9.84
N SER A 12 14.08 16.24 -10.61
CA SER A 12 14.78 14.97 -10.32
C SER A 12 15.42 14.97 -8.94
N GLN A 13 16.04 16.07 -8.57
CA GLN A 13 16.66 16.19 -7.25
C GLN A 13 15.62 16.16 -6.14
N LEU A 14 14.48 16.81 -6.35
CA LEU A 14 13.40 16.81 -5.36
C LEU A 14 12.86 15.41 -5.17
N ASN A 15 12.55 14.72 -6.25
CA ASN A 15 12.02 13.37 -6.16
C ASN A 15 13.01 12.41 -5.52
N SER A 16 14.28 12.57 -5.83
CA SER A 16 15.34 11.76 -5.23
C SER A 16 15.46 12.00 -3.72
N ALA A 17 15.35 13.26 -3.32
CA ALA A 17 15.39 13.62 -1.90
C ALA A 17 14.19 13.04 -1.15
N ILE A 18 13.00 13.09 -1.75
CA ILE A 18 11.81 12.51 -1.16
C ILE A 18 12.00 11.00 -0.97
N GLY A 19 12.47 10.33 -2.02
CA GLY A 19 12.70 8.88 -1.95
C GLY A 19 13.69 8.51 -0.86
N SER A 20 14.77 9.29 -0.72
CA SER A 20 15.77 9.05 0.33
C SER A 20 15.18 9.21 1.72
N LEU A 21 14.33 10.22 1.90
CA LEU A 21 13.68 10.42 3.20
C LEU A 21 12.76 9.25 3.54
N LEU A 22 12.02 8.75 2.56
CA LEU A 22 11.15 7.62 2.78
C LEU A 22 11.95 6.37 3.15
N ASP A 23 13.08 6.15 2.46
CA ASP A 23 13.91 4.99 2.75
C ASP A 23 14.49 5.03 4.16
N ARG A 24 14.86 6.22 4.61
CA ARG A 24 15.51 6.35 5.92
C ARG A 24 14.52 6.52 7.05
N GLY A 25 13.37 7.11 6.75
CA GLY A 25 12.41 7.50 7.80
C GLY A 25 11.29 6.54 8.03
N PHE A 26 11.14 5.54 7.17
CA PHE A 26 10.02 4.61 7.29
C PHE A 26 10.51 3.23 7.66
N ALA A 27 9.70 2.50 8.39
CA ALA A 27 10.00 1.11 8.72
C ALA A 27 10.18 0.30 7.43
N PRO A 28 11.19 -0.59 7.36
CA PRO A 28 11.40 -1.39 6.15
C PRO A 28 10.24 -2.33 5.86
N ARG A 29 9.47 -2.70 6.87
CA ARG A 29 8.25 -3.48 6.73
C ARG A 29 7.23 -3.00 7.72
N PHE A 30 5.97 -3.11 7.35
CA PHE A 30 4.89 -2.71 8.25
C PHE A 30 3.65 -3.53 7.94
N LEU A 31 2.70 -3.49 8.86
CA LEU A 31 1.41 -4.11 8.67
C LEU A 31 0.37 -3.02 8.41
N VAL A 32 -0.52 -3.29 7.47
CA VAL A 32 -1.63 -2.41 7.18
C VAL A 32 -2.92 -3.21 7.27
N GLN A 33 -3.87 -2.73 8.05
CA GLN A 33 -5.20 -3.31 8.07
C GLN A 33 -6.11 -2.42 7.24
N ALA A 34 -6.79 -3.00 6.29
CA ALA A 34 -7.55 -2.22 5.33
C ALA A 34 -8.60 -3.08 4.65
N THR A 35 -9.42 -2.44 3.84
CA THR A 35 -10.30 -3.12 2.91
C THR A 35 -9.67 -3.07 1.53
N ALA A 36 -9.62 -4.21 0.86
CA ALA A 36 -9.13 -4.26 -0.51
C ALA A 36 -10.21 -3.77 -1.46
N SER A 37 -9.81 -2.92 -2.39
CA SER A 37 -10.74 -2.34 -3.34
C SER A 37 -10.18 -2.46 -4.74
N ARG A 38 -11.02 -2.88 -5.68
CA ARG A 38 -10.72 -2.93 -7.10
C ARG A 38 -9.46 -3.71 -7.44
N PRO A 39 -9.34 -4.97 -6.98
CA PRO A 39 -8.18 -5.75 -7.35
C PRO A 39 -8.20 -6.05 -8.84
N GLN A 40 -7.06 -5.91 -9.48
CA GLN A 40 -6.87 -6.15 -10.91
C GLN A 40 -5.55 -6.83 -11.14
N ILE A 41 -5.54 -7.78 -12.07
CA ILE A 41 -4.30 -8.39 -12.51
C ILE A 41 -3.91 -7.77 -13.84
N LYS A 42 -2.73 -7.15 -13.87
CA LYS A 42 -2.20 -6.55 -15.10
C LYS A 42 -0.80 -7.07 -15.30
N LYS A 43 -0.58 -7.75 -16.41
CA LYS A 43 0.72 -8.33 -16.74
C LYS A 43 1.23 -9.24 -15.61
N GLY A 44 0.32 -9.93 -14.95
CA GLY A 44 0.65 -10.83 -13.85
C GLY A 44 0.80 -10.16 -12.50
N HIS A 45 0.85 -8.84 -12.44
CA HIS A 45 0.96 -8.10 -11.18
C HIS A 45 -0.42 -7.81 -10.64
N LEU A 46 -0.57 -7.93 -9.33
CA LEU A 46 -1.83 -7.59 -8.66
C LEU A 46 -1.79 -6.14 -8.21
N TRP A 47 -2.74 -5.35 -8.69
CA TRP A 47 -2.91 -3.96 -8.30
C TRP A 47 -4.23 -3.81 -7.58
N LEU A 48 -4.23 -3.08 -6.48
CA LEU A 48 -5.48 -2.79 -5.78
C LEU A 48 -5.32 -1.52 -4.97
N THR A 49 -6.42 -1.07 -4.40
CA THR A 49 -6.42 0.06 -3.48
C THR A 49 -6.72 -0.47 -2.09
N LEU A 50 -5.94 -0.04 -1.10
CA LEU A 50 -6.21 -0.31 0.30
C LEU A 50 -6.89 0.93 0.87
N THR A 51 -7.99 0.73 1.56
CA THR A 51 -8.75 1.85 2.13
C THR A 51 -9.27 1.49 3.52
N ASP A 52 -9.43 2.50 4.34
CA ASP A 52 -10.09 2.33 5.65
C ASP A 52 -11.37 3.17 5.74
N GLY A 53 -11.82 3.72 4.62
CA GLY A 53 -12.98 4.60 4.58
C GLY A 53 -12.64 6.08 4.66
N ASP A 54 -11.52 6.41 5.30
CA ASP A 54 -11.09 7.81 5.42
C ASP A 54 -9.96 8.15 4.46
N ALA A 55 -9.15 7.15 4.13
CA ALA A 55 -7.99 7.35 3.28
C ALA A 55 -7.76 6.10 2.43
N SER A 56 -6.99 6.27 1.38
CA SER A 56 -6.66 5.14 0.52
C SER A 56 -5.23 5.27 0.01
N ILE A 57 -4.67 4.13 -0.36
CA ILE A 57 -3.34 4.08 -0.97
C ILE A 57 -3.29 2.92 -1.94
N THR A 58 -2.58 3.11 -3.04
CA THR A 58 -2.39 2.06 -4.03
C THR A 58 -1.45 0.99 -3.48
N ALA A 59 -1.75 -0.27 -3.79
CA ALA A 59 -0.89 -1.38 -3.41
C ALA A 59 -0.63 -2.26 -4.61
N VAL A 60 0.53 -2.91 -4.62
CA VAL A 60 0.93 -3.77 -5.73
C VAL A 60 1.63 -5.00 -5.19
N ALA A 61 1.29 -6.16 -5.74
CA ALA A 61 2.07 -7.38 -5.54
C ALA A 61 2.63 -7.78 -6.90
N TRP A 62 3.94 -7.89 -6.99
CA TRP A 62 4.59 -8.22 -8.25
C TRP A 62 4.26 -9.66 -8.64
N ALA A 63 4.32 -9.95 -9.94
CA ALA A 63 3.92 -11.25 -10.47
C ALA A 63 4.58 -12.43 -9.76
N SER A 64 5.87 -12.30 -9.44
CA SER A 64 6.58 -13.36 -8.72
C SER A 64 6.01 -13.58 -7.34
N LYS A 65 5.54 -12.52 -6.69
CA LYS A 65 4.92 -12.63 -5.37
C LYS A 65 3.50 -13.16 -5.47
N VAL A 66 2.76 -12.76 -6.49
CA VAL A 66 1.37 -13.23 -6.67
C VAL A 66 1.33 -14.75 -6.73
N GLN A 67 2.30 -15.36 -7.40
CA GLN A 67 2.36 -16.83 -7.52
C GLN A 67 2.63 -17.51 -6.19
N GLN A 68 3.17 -16.78 -5.21
CA GLN A 68 3.48 -17.32 -3.89
C GLN A 68 2.40 -17.04 -2.86
N LEU A 69 1.42 -16.19 -3.19
CA LEU A 69 0.37 -15.84 -2.23
C LEU A 69 -0.61 -16.99 -2.08
N ASP A 70 -0.94 -17.30 -0.83
CA ASP A 70 -1.96 -18.30 -0.53
C ASP A 70 -3.36 -17.72 -0.67
N TYR A 71 -3.46 -16.39 -0.70
CA TYR A 71 -4.74 -15.72 -0.70
C TYR A 71 -4.63 -14.47 -1.55
N VAL A 72 -5.54 -14.31 -2.49
CA VAL A 72 -5.64 -13.10 -3.32
C VAL A 72 -6.95 -12.42 -2.96
N PRO A 73 -6.90 -11.17 -2.50
CA PRO A 73 -8.11 -10.49 -2.06
C PRO A 73 -9.11 -10.26 -3.18
N ALA A 74 -10.38 -10.34 -2.83
CA ALA A 74 -11.46 -9.89 -3.70
C ALA A 74 -11.88 -8.50 -3.28
N ASP A 75 -12.63 -7.84 -4.16
CA ASP A 75 -13.12 -6.50 -3.86
C ASP A 75 -13.98 -6.52 -2.60
N GLY A 76 -13.68 -5.65 -1.67
CA GLY A 76 -14.41 -5.55 -0.41
C GLY A 76 -13.88 -6.39 0.73
N ASP A 77 -12.86 -7.22 0.48
CA ASP A 77 -12.30 -8.06 1.53
C ASP A 77 -11.55 -7.23 2.57
N GLY A 78 -11.76 -7.54 3.84
CA GLY A 78 -10.90 -7.03 4.90
C GLY A 78 -9.59 -7.79 4.91
N VAL A 79 -8.48 -7.09 4.93
CA VAL A 79 -7.17 -7.72 4.79
C VAL A 79 -6.17 -7.12 5.77
N THR A 80 -5.17 -7.92 6.11
CA THR A 80 -3.95 -7.47 6.76
C THR A 80 -2.82 -7.71 5.79
N VAL A 81 -2.11 -6.66 5.44
CA VAL A 81 -1.04 -6.70 4.46
C VAL A 81 0.29 -6.47 5.16
N VAL A 82 1.26 -7.33 4.87
CA VAL A 82 2.66 -7.04 5.19
C VAL A 82 3.22 -6.34 3.98
N GLY A 83 3.72 -5.14 4.15
CA GLY A 83 4.17 -4.36 3.02
C GLY A 83 5.39 -3.52 3.31
N LYS A 84 5.87 -2.89 2.26
CA LYS A 84 6.89 -1.86 2.36
C LYS A 84 6.55 -0.76 1.38
N LEU A 85 7.11 0.42 1.59
CA LEU A 85 6.87 1.52 0.66
C LEU A 85 7.65 1.31 -0.62
N ASN A 86 7.02 1.64 -1.73
CA ASN A 86 7.64 1.64 -3.03
C ASN A 86 7.42 3.04 -3.63
N PHE A 87 8.50 3.73 -3.91
CA PHE A 87 8.44 5.09 -4.44
C PHE A 87 9.13 5.14 -5.79
N TRP A 88 8.37 5.52 -6.83
CA TRP A 88 8.92 5.67 -8.18
C TRP A 88 9.30 7.13 -8.37
N GLY A 89 10.61 7.42 -8.31
CA GLY A 89 11.10 8.78 -8.34
C GLY A 89 10.83 9.49 -9.65
N ALA A 90 10.76 8.76 -10.74
CA ALA A 90 10.52 9.38 -12.05
C ALA A 90 9.17 10.09 -12.11
N ARG A 91 8.20 9.61 -11.34
CA ARG A 91 6.84 10.15 -11.35
C ARG A 91 6.38 10.64 -9.99
N ALA A 92 7.21 10.50 -8.98
CA ALA A 92 6.84 10.77 -7.60
C ALA A 92 5.60 9.97 -7.19
N SER A 93 5.51 8.72 -7.63
CA SER A 93 4.40 7.84 -7.31
C SER A 93 4.73 6.96 -6.13
N LEU A 94 3.76 6.74 -5.28
CA LEU A 94 3.94 5.98 -4.06
C LEU A 94 2.93 4.86 -3.99
N ALA A 95 3.37 3.68 -3.57
CA ALA A 95 2.46 2.56 -3.35
C ALA A 95 3.01 1.67 -2.25
N VAL A 96 2.13 0.84 -1.69
CA VAL A 96 2.55 -0.23 -0.78
C VAL A 96 2.88 -1.44 -1.63
N GLN A 97 4.10 -1.94 -1.51
CA GLN A 97 4.45 -3.21 -2.14
C GLN A 97 4.05 -4.33 -1.19
N ILE A 98 3.18 -5.20 -1.65
CA ILE A 98 2.65 -6.30 -0.84
C ILE A 98 3.67 -7.42 -0.78
N LEU A 99 4.10 -7.76 0.42
CA LEU A 99 4.99 -8.89 0.66
C LEU A 99 4.21 -10.12 1.07
N ASP A 100 3.08 -9.93 1.77
CA ASP A 100 2.16 -10.98 2.12
C ASP A 100 0.81 -10.34 2.40
N VAL A 101 -0.27 -11.11 2.24
CA VAL A 101 -1.61 -10.62 2.53
C VAL A 101 -2.43 -11.75 3.07
N ARG A 102 -3.23 -11.45 4.08
CA ARG A 102 -4.10 -12.42 4.74
C ARG A 102 -5.46 -11.81 4.94
N PRO A 103 -6.51 -12.61 4.93
CA PRO A 103 -7.82 -12.09 5.29
C PRO A 103 -7.77 -11.63 6.75
N SER A 104 -8.45 -10.52 7.02
CA SER A 104 -8.50 -10.00 8.37
C SER A 104 -9.45 -10.86 9.19
N LEU A 105 -8.95 -11.33 10.31
CA LEU A 105 -9.76 -12.14 11.20
C LEU A 105 -10.61 -11.29 12.12
N THR A 106 -10.30 -10.02 12.22
CA THR A 106 -11.05 -9.17 13.05
C THR A 106 -12.15 -8.64 12.29
N THR A 107 -13.30 -9.16 12.49
CA THR A 107 -14.28 -8.62 11.74
C THR A 107 -14.89 -7.64 12.52
N VAL A 108 -15.00 -6.81 12.25
CA VAL A 108 -15.58 -5.93 12.84
C VAL A 108 -16.54 -5.48 12.20
N PRO A 109 -17.49 -5.63 12.32
CA PRO A 109 -18.26 -5.39 11.62
C PRO A 109 -18.72 -4.38 11.20
N VAL A 110 -18.72 -4.49 11.02
CA VAL A 110 -18.91 -4.01 10.31
C VAL A 110 -19.65 -3.63 9.93
N SER A 111 -19.62 -3.67 10.24
CA SER A 111 -19.86 -3.76 9.83
C SER A 111 -20.44 -3.96 9.41
N TYR A 112 -20.51 -4.06 10.03
CA TYR A 112 -20.44 -4.78 9.78
C TYR A 112 -21.16 -5.01 9.40
N THR A 113 -21.48 -4.87 9.55
CA THR A 113 -21.50 -5.50 9.28
C THR A 113 -21.81 -5.91 8.63
N HIS A 114 -21.83 -6.03 8.89
CA HIS A 114 -21.48 -6.84 8.50
C HIS A 114 -21.52 -7.40 8.14
N LEU A 115 -21.77 -7.63 8.47
CA LEU A 115 -21.20 -8.55 8.41
C LEU A 115 -21.38 -9.04 7.86
N ARG A 116 -21.61 -9.34 8.06
CA ARG A 116 -21.20 -10.10 7.81
C ARG A 116 -21.11 -10.56 7.48
N ALA A 117 -21.60 -10.53 7.84
CA ALA A 117 -20.98 -11.18 7.74
C ALA A 117 -20.91 -11.36 7.47
N HIS A 118 -20.99 -11.14 7.71
CA HIS A 118 -20.41 -11.54 7.74
C HIS A 118 -20.40 -11.73 7.59
N GLU A 119 -20.62 -11.82 8.10
CA GLU A 119 -20.10 -12.25 8.26
C GLU A 119 -20.09 -12.53 7.97
N THR A 120 -20.72 -12.41 8.34
CA THR A 120 -20.19 -12.89 8.29
C THR A 120 -20.01 -12.84 7.98
#